data_2cec7b6e6fe4651963dda3c2c29acec2
#
_entry.id   2cec7b6e6fe4651963dda3c2c29acec2
#
_cell.length_a   1.000
_cell.length_b   1.000
_cell.length_c   1.000
_cell.angle_alpha   90.00
_cell.angle_beta   90.00
_cell.angle_gamma   90.00
#
_symmetry.space_group_name_H-M   'P 1'
#
loop_
_entity.id
_entity.type
_entity.pdbx_description
1 polymer ?
#
loop_
_entity_poly.entity_id
_entity_poly.type
_entity_poly.pdbx_seq_one_letter_code
_entity_poly.pdbx_strand_id
1 'polypeptide(L)'
;MKRANSATRKKTVQEYYSKRARDYDWQKARTWKNETGFGTEVLNEIIGAALWTETGLGLEVGVGSGRVSLPLVEETKLRVVGLDLSREMLRLIKRKICHFQARVDLILGDAENLPFRNESFNLLLCISTLHYFDSPHESLMEFSRVLKTSGVFIYGDVTMQEMDTEEFMNRLEKMLSPPHGKYYKPSEMEKLLEEHGFQLTKTKTIPYRKRYTSLIEDKGKYFHITPWQVSEFIEKATREQKALYEMNKDEMTLFYSVICANKN
;
A
#
# COMPACT_ATOMS: atom_id res chain seq x y z
N MET A 1 16.62 10.28 19.20
CA MET A 1 17.12 9.64 17.98
C MET A 1 15.99 9.06 17.11
N LYS A 2 15.04 8.23 17.61
CA LYS A 2 13.94 7.63 16.78
C LYS A 2 13.12 8.66 15.99
N ARG A 3 12.67 9.77 16.61
CA ARG A 3 11.88 10.82 15.93
C ARG A 3 12.63 11.56 14.82
N ALA A 4 13.94 11.75 14.95
CA ALA A 4 14.75 12.39 13.91
C ALA A 4 14.89 11.51 12.67
N ASN A 5 15.00 10.18 12.86
CA ASN A 5 15.03 9.22 11.75
C ASN A 5 13.69 9.15 11.02
N SER A 6 12.56 9.17 11.75
CA SER A 6 11.22 9.18 11.16
C SER A 6 10.98 10.41 10.27
N ALA A 7 11.30 11.61 10.76
CA ALA A 7 11.17 12.84 9.96
C ALA A 7 12.01 12.79 8.67
N THR A 8 13.23 12.24 8.74
CA THR A 8 14.10 12.08 7.57
C THR A 8 13.52 11.10 6.57
N ARG A 9 12.98 9.95 7.02
CA ARG A 9 12.35 8.97 6.13
C ARG A 9 11.09 9.54 5.48
N LYS A 10 10.19 10.17 6.26
CA LYS A 10 8.99 10.82 5.72
C LYS A 10 9.33 11.81 4.61
N LYS A 11 10.37 12.63 4.82
CA LYS A 11 10.87 13.55 3.78
C LYS A 11 11.34 12.81 2.54
N THR A 12 12.12 11.74 2.69
CA THR A 12 12.60 10.93 1.56
C THR A 12 11.46 10.25 0.81
N VAL A 13 10.45 9.71 1.52
CA VAL A 13 9.24 9.15 0.92
C VAL A 13 8.47 10.22 0.15
N GLN A 14 8.27 11.40 0.75
CA GLN A 14 7.59 12.52 0.11
C GLN A 14 8.31 12.97 -1.17
N GLU A 15 9.63 13.13 -1.13
CA GLU A 15 10.43 13.48 -2.31
C GLU A 15 10.36 12.42 -3.40
N TYR A 16 10.41 11.13 -3.04
CA TYR A 16 10.26 10.02 -3.97
C TYR A 16 8.92 10.05 -4.69
N TYR A 17 7.83 10.16 -3.95
CA TYR A 17 6.49 10.21 -4.55
C TYR A 17 6.23 11.51 -5.31
N SER A 18 6.84 12.62 -4.91
CA SER A 18 6.77 13.86 -5.67
C SER A 18 7.46 13.75 -7.04
N LYS A 19 8.59 13.04 -7.11
CA LYS A 19 9.26 12.73 -8.40
C LYS A 19 8.42 11.75 -9.20
N ARG A 20 7.94 10.68 -8.57
CA ARG A 20 7.15 9.64 -9.20
C ARG A 20 5.83 10.18 -9.77
N ALA A 21 5.17 11.12 -9.09
CA ALA A 21 3.92 11.72 -9.56
C ALA A 21 4.06 12.41 -10.93
N ARG A 22 5.23 12.93 -11.28
CA ARG A 22 5.49 13.57 -12.59
C ARG A 22 5.43 12.57 -13.74
N ASP A 23 5.87 11.33 -13.48
CA ASP A 23 5.92 10.23 -14.46
C ASP A 23 4.67 9.33 -14.37
N TYR A 24 3.77 9.63 -13.44
CA TYR A 24 2.57 8.84 -13.21
C TYR A 24 1.57 9.16 -14.32
N ASP A 25 1.68 8.44 -15.45
CA ASP A 25 0.72 8.57 -16.53
C ASP A 25 -0.64 8.03 -16.08
N TRP A 26 -1.65 8.88 -16.18
CA TRP A 26 -3.04 8.54 -15.94
C TRP A 26 -3.51 7.34 -16.78
N GLN A 27 -3.02 7.21 -18.00
CA GLN A 27 -3.37 6.07 -18.87
C GLN A 27 -2.80 4.75 -18.34
N LYS A 28 -1.59 4.75 -17.76
CA LYS A 28 -1.03 3.58 -17.08
C LYS A 28 -1.80 3.22 -15.81
N ALA A 29 -2.33 4.18 -15.09
CA ALA A 29 -3.20 3.91 -13.93
C ALA A 29 -4.55 3.29 -14.33
N ARG A 30 -5.04 3.54 -15.55
CA ARG A 30 -6.24 2.93 -16.11
C ARG A 30 -5.97 1.52 -16.68
N THR A 31 -4.73 1.23 -17.08
CA THR A 31 -4.28 -0.09 -17.58
C THR A 31 -3.94 -1.09 -16.46
N TRP A 32 -4.20 -0.75 -15.21
CA TRP A 32 -4.17 -1.71 -14.10
C TRP A 32 -4.99 -2.97 -14.36
N LYS A 33 -5.99 -2.86 -15.22
CA LYS A 33 -6.76 -4.02 -15.67
C LYS A 33 -5.99 -4.96 -16.61
N ASN A 34 -4.86 -4.54 -17.20
CA ASN A 34 -4.32 -5.26 -18.35
C ASN A 34 -2.82 -5.66 -18.30
N GLU A 35 -1.97 -5.13 -17.41
CA GLU A 35 -0.53 -5.32 -17.59
C GLU A 35 0.25 -6.12 -16.53
N THR A 36 -0.31 -6.39 -15.38
CA THR A 36 0.44 -7.14 -14.35
C THR A 36 -0.48 -7.95 -13.45
N GLY A 37 -1.15 -8.93 -13.78
CA GLY A 37 -1.92 -9.86 -12.95
C GLY A 37 -2.38 -9.39 -11.53
N PHE A 38 -1.55 -8.56 -10.89
CA PHE A 38 -1.78 -7.91 -9.63
C PHE A 38 -3.02 -6.98 -9.60
N GLY A 39 -3.29 -6.27 -10.71
CA GLY A 39 -4.21 -5.13 -10.64
C GLY A 39 -5.66 -5.52 -10.35
N THR A 40 -6.21 -6.43 -11.14
CA THR A 40 -7.66 -6.67 -11.14
C THR A 40 -8.09 -7.53 -9.96
N GLU A 41 -7.37 -8.61 -9.66
CA GLU A 41 -7.79 -9.52 -8.58
C GLU A 41 -7.65 -8.86 -7.20
N VAL A 42 -6.53 -8.17 -6.96
CA VAL A 42 -6.32 -7.44 -5.69
C VAL A 42 -7.32 -6.31 -5.55
N LEU A 43 -7.55 -5.52 -6.62
CA LEU A 43 -8.53 -4.44 -6.58
C LEU A 43 -9.94 -4.98 -6.31
N ASN A 44 -10.34 -6.05 -6.99
CA ASN A 44 -11.64 -6.68 -6.77
C ASN A 44 -11.79 -7.21 -5.35
N GLU A 45 -10.72 -7.77 -4.77
CA GLU A 45 -10.74 -8.22 -3.37
C GLU A 45 -10.93 -7.06 -2.41
N ILE A 46 -10.20 -5.94 -2.60
CA ILE A 46 -10.31 -4.74 -1.77
C ILE A 46 -11.71 -4.11 -1.91
N ILE A 47 -12.18 -3.92 -3.14
CA ILE A 47 -13.51 -3.33 -3.39
C ILE A 47 -14.59 -4.26 -2.82
N GLY A 48 -14.51 -5.57 -3.09
CA GLY A 48 -15.46 -6.56 -2.55
C GLY A 48 -15.53 -6.53 -1.01
N ALA A 49 -14.39 -6.38 -0.33
CA ALA A 49 -14.37 -6.21 1.12
C ALA A 49 -14.97 -4.87 1.57
N ALA A 50 -14.75 -3.80 0.82
CA ALA A 50 -15.27 -2.47 1.14
C ALA A 50 -16.80 -2.34 0.89
N LEU A 51 -17.40 -3.18 0.02
CA LEU A 51 -18.84 -3.20 -0.24
C LEU A 51 -19.68 -3.56 1.01
N TRP A 52 -19.09 -4.15 2.04
CA TRP A 52 -19.77 -4.32 3.33
C TRP A 52 -20.08 -2.99 4.03
N THR A 53 -19.47 -1.88 3.55
CA THR A 53 -19.72 -0.52 4.03
C THR A 53 -20.20 0.33 2.84
N GLU A 54 -21.46 0.16 2.44
CA GLU A 54 -22.01 0.80 1.23
C GLU A 54 -22.19 2.31 1.36
N THR A 55 -22.33 2.82 2.57
CA THR A 55 -22.65 4.23 2.86
C THR A 55 -21.83 4.78 3.99
N GLY A 56 -21.75 6.10 4.10
CA GLY A 56 -21.03 6.79 5.16
C GLY A 56 -19.73 7.42 4.70
N LEU A 57 -18.77 7.53 5.61
CA LEU A 57 -17.48 8.18 5.37
C LEU A 57 -16.34 7.16 5.41
N GLY A 58 -15.58 7.08 4.33
CA GLY A 58 -14.34 6.31 4.24
C GLY A 58 -13.11 7.20 4.33
N LEU A 59 -12.01 6.66 4.82
CA LEU A 59 -10.67 7.25 4.78
C LEU A 59 -9.73 6.31 4.02
N GLU A 60 -9.05 6.80 2.99
CA GLU A 60 -7.89 6.11 2.41
C GLU A 60 -6.63 6.84 2.82
N VAL A 61 -5.74 6.14 3.56
CA VAL A 61 -4.43 6.63 3.95
C VAL A 61 -3.40 6.23 2.90
N GLY A 62 -2.70 7.23 2.35
CA GLY A 62 -1.82 7.05 1.20
C GLY A 62 -2.63 6.91 -0.10
N VAL A 63 -3.59 7.80 -0.32
CA VAL A 63 -4.52 7.74 -1.47
C VAL A 63 -3.81 7.76 -2.83
N GLY A 64 -2.62 8.33 -2.90
CA GLY A 64 -1.80 8.37 -4.12
C GLY A 64 -2.55 8.95 -5.31
N SER A 65 -2.66 8.16 -6.37
CA SER A 65 -3.37 8.55 -7.60
C SER A 65 -4.87 8.24 -7.59
N GLY A 66 -5.41 7.77 -6.47
CA GLY A 66 -6.83 7.41 -6.32
C GLY A 66 -7.19 6.06 -6.91
N ARG A 67 -6.24 5.15 -6.94
CA ARG A 67 -6.38 3.84 -7.58
C ARG A 67 -7.46 2.96 -6.95
N VAL A 68 -7.68 3.11 -5.65
CA VAL A 68 -8.73 2.40 -4.90
C VAL A 68 -9.92 3.30 -4.64
N SER A 69 -9.72 4.52 -4.15
CA SER A 69 -10.82 5.44 -3.83
C SER A 69 -11.72 5.75 -5.02
N LEU A 70 -11.17 5.90 -6.24
CA LEU A 70 -11.99 6.26 -7.39
C LEU A 70 -12.94 5.12 -7.82
N PRO A 71 -12.46 3.87 -8.03
CA PRO A 71 -13.38 2.76 -8.27
C PRO A 71 -14.36 2.52 -7.11
N LEU A 72 -13.89 2.67 -5.86
CA LEU A 72 -14.75 2.49 -4.69
C LEU A 72 -15.94 3.44 -4.67
N VAL A 73 -15.73 4.72 -4.96
CA VAL A 73 -16.86 5.69 -5.03
C VAL A 73 -17.75 5.49 -6.25
N GLU A 74 -17.28 4.83 -7.31
CA GLU A 74 -18.15 4.41 -8.43
C GLU A 74 -19.10 3.28 -8.02
N GLU A 75 -18.61 2.31 -7.26
CA GLU A 75 -19.32 1.08 -6.85
C GLU A 75 -20.19 1.27 -5.59
N THR A 76 -20.00 2.35 -4.82
CA THR A 76 -20.67 2.58 -3.54
C THR A 76 -21.32 3.97 -3.45
N LYS A 77 -22.03 4.24 -2.34
CA LYS A 77 -22.50 5.57 -1.95
C LYS A 77 -21.59 6.24 -0.91
N LEU A 78 -20.42 5.70 -0.68
CA LEU A 78 -19.44 6.29 0.25
C LEU A 78 -18.97 7.67 -0.23
N ARG A 79 -18.72 8.54 0.74
CA ARG A 79 -17.80 9.67 0.57
C ARG A 79 -16.44 9.22 1.08
N VAL A 80 -15.38 9.55 0.37
CA VAL A 80 -14.02 9.14 0.74
C VAL A 80 -13.17 10.38 0.98
N VAL A 81 -12.48 10.39 2.11
CA VAL A 81 -11.38 11.31 2.36
C VAL A 81 -10.08 10.59 1.98
N GLY A 82 -9.36 11.13 1.01
CA GLY A 82 -8.04 10.66 0.63
C GLY A 82 -6.95 11.48 1.32
N LEU A 83 -6.16 10.85 2.19
CA LEU A 83 -5.01 11.48 2.84
C LEU A 83 -3.73 11.01 2.17
N ASP A 84 -2.82 11.94 1.90
CA ASP A 84 -1.48 11.62 1.36
C ASP A 84 -0.44 12.60 1.91
N LEU A 85 0.79 12.12 2.08
CA LEU A 85 1.93 12.93 2.49
C LEU A 85 2.48 13.79 1.34
N SER A 86 2.24 13.38 0.07
CA SER A 86 2.73 14.04 -1.14
C SER A 86 1.68 14.98 -1.73
N ARG A 87 2.00 16.27 -1.73
CA ARG A 87 1.16 17.29 -2.40
C ARG A 87 1.01 17.03 -3.90
N GLU A 88 2.04 16.48 -4.52
CA GLU A 88 2.03 16.16 -5.96
C GLU A 88 1.09 15.01 -6.28
N MET A 89 1.02 14.00 -5.42
CA MET A 89 0.02 12.92 -5.55
C MET A 89 -1.39 13.47 -5.40
N LEU A 90 -1.63 14.35 -4.43
CA LEU A 90 -2.94 15.00 -4.28
C LEU A 90 -3.31 15.88 -5.48
N ARG A 91 -2.34 16.55 -6.11
CA ARG A 91 -2.59 17.28 -7.37
C ARG A 91 -2.95 16.35 -8.53
N LEU A 92 -2.33 15.17 -8.56
CA LEU A 92 -2.62 14.17 -9.59
C LEU A 92 -4.05 13.65 -9.47
N ILE A 93 -4.47 13.20 -8.29
CA ILE A 93 -5.83 12.71 -8.08
C ILE A 93 -6.86 13.84 -8.25
N LYS A 94 -6.55 15.06 -7.84
CA LYS A 94 -7.46 16.22 -7.99
C LYS A 94 -7.93 16.44 -9.43
N ARG A 95 -7.08 16.16 -10.41
CA ARG A 95 -7.46 16.28 -11.84
C ARG A 95 -8.48 15.23 -12.28
N LYS A 96 -8.61 14.14 -11.52
CA LYS A 96 -9.47 13.01 -11.83
C LYS A 96 -10.82 13.09 -11.15
N ILE A 97 -10.86 13.64 -9.93
CA ILE A 97 -12.07 13.66 -9.10
C ILE A 97 -13.16 14.60 -9.62
N CYS A 98 -12.87 15.49 -10.59
CA CYS A 98 -13.89 16.35 -11.21
C CYS A 98 -15.05 15.54 -11.84
N HIS A 99 -14.81 14.27 -12.17
CA HIS A 99 -15.83 13.37 -12.72
C HIS A 99 -16.64 12.61 -11.64
N PHE A 100 -16.28 12.72 -10.36
CA PHE A 100 -16.84 11.92 -9.25
C PHE A 100 -17.81 12.67 -8.34
N GLN A 101 -18.45 13.74 -8.85
CA GLN A 101 -19.52 14.49 -8.17
C GLN A 101 -19.21 14.84 -6.70
N ALA A 102 -17.99 15.32 -6.43
CA ALA A 102 -17.55 15.77 -5.10
C ALA A 102 -17.66 14.72 -3.96
N ARG A 103 -17.59 13.43 -4.28
CA ARG A 103 -17.57 12.37 -3.24
C ARG A 103 -16.19 12.01 -2.74
N VAL A 104 -15.14 12.68 -3.23
CA VAL A 104 -13.76 12.49 -2.77
C VAL A 104 -13.19 13.83 -2.30
N ASP A 105 -12.86 13.92 -1.04
CA ASP A 105 -12.14 15.04 -0.42
C ASP A 105 -10.65 14.68 -0.28
N LEU A 106 -9.74 15.65 -0.38
CA LEU A 106 -8.29 15.40 -0.34
C LEU A 106 -7.64 16.21 0.78
N ILE A 107 -6.81 15.54 1.58
CA ILE A 107 -6.09 16.15 2.71
C ILE A 107 -4.61 15.82 2.62
N LEU A 108 -3.76 16.85 2.71
CA LEU A 108 -2.33 16.70 2.92
C LEU A 108 -2.10 16.42 4.40
N GLY A 109 -1.59 15.24 4.74
CA GLY A 109 -1.45 14.83 6.13
C GLY A 109 -0.51 13.66 6.35
N ASP A 110 -0.23 13.41 7.62
CA ASP A 110 0.60 12.33 8.11
C ASP A 110 -0.26 11.26 8.78
N ALA A 111 -0.05 10.00 8.41
CA ALA A 111 -0.77 8.86 8.95
C ALA A 111 -0.55 8.62 10.45
N GLU A 112 0.60 9.09 10.99
CA GLU A 112 0.92 8.99 12.41
C GLU A 112 0.28 10.12 13.25
N ASN A 113 -0.39 11.07 12.61
CA ASN A 113 -1.08 12.19 13.27
C ASN A 113 -2.26 12.65 12.42
N LEU A 114 -3.33 11.87 12.42
CA LEU A 114 -4.51 12.10 11.58
C LEU A 114 -5.32 13.30 12.08
N PRO A 115 -5.62 14.30 11.22
CA PRO A 115 -6.32 15.52 11.61
C PRO A 115 -7.84 15.31 11.71
N PHE A 116 -8.26 14.20 12.27
CA PHE A 116 -9.67 13.82 12.39
C PHE A 116 -10.06 13.56 13.85
N ARG A 117 -11.33 13.73 14.15
CA ARG A 117 -11.91 13.36 15.45
C ARG A 117 -11.96 11.85 15.58
N ASN A 118 -12.05 11.38 16.84
CA ASN A 118 -12.31 9.98 17.12
C ASN A 118 -13.60 9.54 16.42
N GLU A 119 -13.67 8.26 16.02
CA GLU A 119 -14.87 7.61 15.50
C GLU A 119 -15.57 8.37 14.36
N SER A 120 -14.76 8.89 13.43
CA SER A 120 -15.26 9.67 12.29
C SER A 120 -15.60 8.80 11.08
N PHE A 121 -14.91 7.66 10.90
CA PHE A 121 -14.98 6.88 9.67
C PHE A 121 -15.67 5.53 9.86
N ASN A 122 -16.45 5.12 8.85
CA ASN A 122 -17.07 3.80 8.77
C ASN A 122 -16.13 2.77 8.12
N LEU A 123 -15.24 3.25 7.23
CA LEU A 123 -14.26 2.45 6.50
C LEU A 123 -12.91 3.16 6.56
N LEU A 124 -11.82 2.41 6.78
CA LEU A 124 -10.45 2.87 6.64
C LEU A 124 -9.68 1.92 5.73
N LEU A 125 -8.99 2.48 4.76
CA LEU A 125 -8.15 1.77 3.82
C LEU A 125 -6.69 2.21 3.99
N CYS A 126 -5.76 1.25 4.08
CA CYS A 126 -4.32 1.49 3.99
C CYS A 126 -3.72 0.52 2.98
N ILE A 127 -3.58 0.97 1.73
CA ILE A 127 -3.28 0.11 0.58
C ILE A 127 -1.94 0.49 -0.03
N SER A 128 -0.98 -0.46 -0.05
CA SER A 128 0.39 -0.30 -0.56
C SER A 128 1.09 0.95 0.02
N THR A 129 0.94 1.18 1.31
CA THR A 129 1.38 2.42 1.98
C THR A 129 2.15 2.15 3.27
N LEU A 130 1.67 1.21 4.10
CA LEU A 130 2.19 0.99 5.45
C LEU A 130 3.67 0.57 5.46
N HIS A 131 4.15 -0.09 4.41
CA HIS A 131 5.55 -0.47 4.26
C HIS A 131 6.54 0.71 4.18
N TYR A 132 6.05 1.95 4.05
CA TYR A 132 6.89 3.16 4.13
C TYR A 132 6.98 3.73 5.54
N PHE A 133 6.19 3.26 6.49
CA PHE A 133 6.19 3.79 7.85
C PHE A 133 7.40 3.28 8.63
N ASP A 134 7.93 4.12 9.52
CA ASP A 134 9.04 3.71 10.41
C ASP A 134 8.56 2.72 11.47
N SER A 135 7.38 2.97 12.00
CA SER A 135 6.69 2.12 12.94
C SER A 135 5.21 2.11 12.58
N PRO A 136 4.58 0.93 12.43
CA PRO A 136 3.15 0.87 12.19
C PRO A 136 2.33 1.23 13.43
N HIS A 137 2.92 1.17 14.64
CA HIS A 137 2.19 1.30 15.90
C HIS A 137 1.46 2.64 16.02
N GLU A 138 2.16 3.76 15.79
CA GLU A 138 1.57 5.10 15.89
C GLU A 138 0.43 5.26 14.88
N SER A 139 0.62 4.76 13.65
CA SER A 139 -0.41 4.85 12.62
C SER A 139 -1.60 3.94 12.93
N LEU A 140 -1.37 2.71 13.41
CA LEU A 140 -2.45 1.79 13.79
C LEU A 140 -3.25 2.31 15.00
N MET A 141 -2.61 2.98 15.95
CA MET A 141 -3.30 3.70 17.03
C MET A 141 -4.21 4.80 16.48
N GLU A 142 -3.72 5.61 15.55
CA GLU A 142 -4.52 6.64 14.88
C GLU A 142 -5.65 6.04 14.04
N PHE A 143 -5.41 4.93 13.32
CA PHE A 143 -6.42 4.24 12.55
C PHE A 143 -7.54 3.71 13.45
N SER A 144 -7.18 3.06 14.57
CA SER A 144 -8.15 2.62 15.57
C SER A 144 -8.91 3.80 16.18
N ARG A 145 -8.23 4.91 16.48
CA ARG A 145 -8.87 6.09 17.07
C ARG A 145 -9.93 6.72 16.15
N VAL A 146 -9.62 6.88 14.86
CA VAL A 146 -10.51 7.59 13.93
C VAL A 146 -11.61 6.70 13.36
N LEU A 147 -11.43 5.39 13.38
CA LEU A 147 -12.43 4.43 12.93
C LEU A 147 -13.52 4.28 14.00
N LYS A 148 -14.78 4.22 13.59
CA LYS A 148 -15.92 3.94 14.49
C LYS A 148 -15.85 2.53 15.04
N THR A 149 -16.45 2.32 16.22
CA THR A 149 -16.71 0.97 16.72
C THR A 149 -17.45 0.16 15.65
N SER A 150 -17.05 -1.08 15.43
CA SER A 150 -17.49 -1.95 14.33
C SER A 150 -17.20 -1.42 12.91
N GLY A 151 -16.45 -0.33 12.78
CA GLY A 151 -15.97 0.16 11.48
C GLY A 151 -14.98 -0.81 10.84
N VAL A 152 -14.97 -0.84 9.51
CA VAL A 152 -14.15 -1.77 8.73
C VAL A 152 -12.77 -1.18 8.46
N PHE A 153 -11.72 -1.94 8.74
CA PHE A 153 -10.36 -1.65 8.31
C PHE A 153 -9.92 -2.65 7.24
N ILE A 154 -9.37 -2.14 6.15
CA ILE A 154 -8.78 -2.96 5.08
C ILE A 154 -7.32 -2.56 4.91
N TYR A 155 -6.44 -3.48 5.24
CA TYR A 155 -5.03 -3.42 4.91
C TYR A 155 -4.78 -4.18 3.61
N GLY A 156 -3.93 -3.64 2.74
CA GLY A 156 -3.47 -4.33 1.54
C GLY A 156 -2.04 -3.94 1.20
N ASP A 157 -1.14 -4.92 1.11
CA ASP A 157 0.26 -4.67 0.74
C ASP A 157 0.95 -5.91 0.16
N VAL A 158 2.10 -5.70 -0.47
CA VAL A 158 3.03 -6.79 -0.75
C VAL A 158 3.49 -7.36 0.58
N THR A 159 3.51 -8.68 0.69
CA THR A 159 3.90 -9.37 1.91
C THR A 159 5.05 -10.34 1.67
N MET A 160 5.85 -10.55 2.70
CA MET A 160 6.83 -11.63 2.71
C MET A 160 6.11 -12.97 2.89
N GLN A 161 6.72 -14.03 2.38
CA GLN A 161 6.29 -15.38 2.69
C GLN A 161 6.64 -15.75 4.15
N GLU A 162 5.81 -16.56 4.80
CA GLU A 162 6.01 -16.97 6.20
C GLU A 162 7.38 -17.62 6.42
N MET A 163 7.85 -18.38 5.43
CA MET A 163 9.14 -19.07 5.46
C MET A 163 10.34 -18.19 5.07
N ASP A 164 10.13 -16.92 4.71
CA ASP A 164 11.22 -15.98 4.44
C ASP A 164 11.86 -15.50 5.75
N THR A 165 12.75 -16.28 6.30
CA THR A 165 13.44 -15.98 7.57
C THR A 165 14.61 -15.01 7.42
N GLU A 166 15.13 -14.84 6.18
CA GLU A 166 16.25 -13.96 5.87
C GLU A 166 15.85 -12.62 5.29
N GLU A 167 14.55 -12.33 5.32
CA GLU A 167 13.98 -11.08 4.82
C GLU A 167 14.39 -10.75 3.37
N PHE A 168 14.44 -11.77 2.51
CA PHE A 168 14.87 -11.61 1.12
C PHE A 168 14.10 -10.49 0.40
N MET A 169 12.76 -10.48 0.55
CA MET A 169 11.91 -9.46 -0.08
C MET A 169 12.20 -8.05 0.45
N ASN A 170 12.43 -7.89 1.74
CA ASN A 170 12.77 -6.58 2.32
C ASN A 170 14.14 -6.09 1.83
N ARG A 171 15.11 -6.99 1.69
CA ARG A 171 16.43 -6.66 1.15
C ARG A 171 16.37 -6.26 -0.32
N LEU A 172 15.61 -7.01 -1.13
CA LEU A 172 15.38 -6.68 -2.55
C LEU A 172 14.70 -5.32 -2.68
N GLU A 173 13.60 -5.12 -1.95
CA GLU A 173 12.84 -3.88 -2.04
C GLU A 173 13.64 -2.67 -1.55
N LYS A 174 14.44 -2.82 -0.50
CA LYS A 174 15.31 -1.76 0.01
C LYS A 174 16.41 -1.36 -0.98
N MET A 175 16.89 -2.32 -1.77
CA MET A 175 17.80 -2.04 -2.88
C MET A 175 17.09 -1.25 -3.99
N LEU A 176 15.87 -1.65 -4.37
CA LEU A 176 15.10 -1.02 -5.44
C LEU A 176 14.54 0.36 -5.04
N SER A 177 14.22 0.53 -3.78
CA SER A 177 13.56 1.71 -3.21
C SER A 177 14.07 1.98 -1.80
N PRO A 178 15.18 2.70 -1.62
CA PRO A 178 15.77 2.99 -0.30
C PRO A 178 14.82 3.57 0.76
N PRO A 179 13.75 4.33 0.40
CA PRO A 179 12.74 4.76 1.38
C PRO A 179 11.90 3.63 1.99
N HIS A 180 11.96 2.42 1.41
CA HIS A 180 11.22 1.27 1.91
C HIS A 180 11.53 1.00 3.40
N GLY A 181 10.47 0.80 4.18
CA GLY A 181 10.57 0.38 5.58
C GLY A 181 10.61 -1.14 5.70
N LYS A 182 9.44 -1.75 5.74
CA LYS A 182 9.29 -3.19 5.88
C LYS A 182 8.02 -3.72 5.22
N TYR A 183 8.14 -4.79 4.44
CA TYR A 183 7.03 -5.69 4.18
C TYR A 183 6.88 -6.65 5.35
N TYR A 184 5.66 -6.87 5.78
CA TYR A 184 5.32 -7.78 6.87
C TYR A 184 4.92 -9.14 6.29
N LYS A 185 5.10 -10.19 7.08
CA LYS A 185 4.42 -11.46 6.85
C LYS A 185 2.93 -11.29 7.15
N PRO A 186 2.03 -12.04 6.51
CA PRO A 186 0.61 -11.99 6.86
C PRO A 186 0.38 -12.18 8.36
N SER A 187 0.98 -13.19 8.98
CA SER A 187 0.87 -13.47 10.41
C SER A 187 1.41 -12.36 11.32
N GLU A 188 2.49 -11.68 10.92
CA GLU A 188 3.02 -10.53 11.66
C GLU A 188 2.02 -9.36 11.63
N MET A 189 1.40 -9.09 10.47
CA MET A 189 0.44 -8.00 10.32
C MET A 189 -0.87 -8.31 11.06
N GLU A 190 -1.35 -9.54 10.98
CA GLU A 190 -2.53 -10.00 11.73
C GLU A 190 -2.35 -9.74 13.23
N LYS A 191 -1.23 -10.18 13.80
CA LYS A 191 -0.89 -9.95 15.19
C LYS A 191 -0.82 -8.46 15.54
N LEU A 192 -0.19 -7.64 14.68
CA LEU A 192 -0.14 -6.19 14.89
C LEU A 192 -1.53 -5.57 14.91
N LEU A 193 -2.45 -6.02 14.05
CA LEU A 193 -3.82 -5.52 14.04
C LEU A 193 -4.57 -5.89 15.31
N GLU A 194 -4.46 -7.13 15.77
CA GLU A 194 -5.07 -7.58 17.02
C GLU A 194 -4.55 -6.79 18.23
N GLU A 195 -3.25 -6.54 18.31
CA GLU A 195 -2.61 -5.72 19.36
C GLU A 195 -3.13 -4.27 19.40
N HIS A 196 -3.70 -3.78 18.29
CA HIS A 196 -4.26 -2.41 18.17
C HIS A 196 -5.80 -2.36 18.21
N GLY A 197 -6.45 -3.44 18.66
CA GLY A 197 -7.89 -3.47 18.88
C GLY A 197 -8.71 -3.75 17.63
N PHE A 198 -8.13 -4.44 16.65
CA PHE A 198 -8.83 -4.90 15.45
C PHE A 198 -9.14 -6.39 15.57
N GLN A 199 -10.36 -6.78 15.26
CA GLN A 199 -10.79 -8.17 15.15
C GLN A 199 -10.73 -8.59 13.68
N LEU A 200 -9.88 -9.56 13.37
CA LEU A 200 -9.71 -10.07 12.02
C LEU A 200 -10.98 -10.74 11.51
N THR A 201 -11.36 -10.47 10.28
CA THR A 201 -12.54 -11.08 9.64
C THR A 201 -12.15 -11.91 8.43
N LYS A 202 -11.11 -11.52 7.69
CA LYS A 202 -10.63 -12.22 6.51
C LYS A 202 -9.19 -11.87 6.21
N THR A 203 -8.39 -12.86 5.82
CA THR A 203 -7.08 -12.70 5.19
C THR A 203 -7.05 -13.46 3.88
N LYS A 204 -6.63 -12.80 2.81
CA LYS A 204 -6.40 -13.43 1.51
C LYS A 204 -5.06 -12.99 0.95
N THR A 205 -4.20 -13.95 0.64
CA THR A 205 -2.93 -13.72 -0.06
C THR A 205 -3.05 -14.13 -1.52
N ILE A 206 -2.69 -13.22 -2.41
CA ILE A 206 -2.81 -13.35 -3.87
C ILE A 206 -1.41 -13.38 -4.46
N PRO A 207 -0.98 -14.49 -5.07
CA PRO A 207 0.28 -14.55 -5.81
C PRO A 207 0.14 -13.87 -7.16
N TYR A 208 1.22 -13.21 -7.62
CA TYR A 208 1.29 -12.65 -8.97
C TYR A 208 2.72 -12.64 -9.51
N ARG A 209 2.85 -12.86 -10.82
CA ARG A 209 4.17 -12.85 -11.47
C ARG A 209 4.65 -11.42 -11.70
N LYS A 210 5.95 -11.18 -11.47
CA LYS A 210 6.57 -9.88 -11.70
C LYS A 210 7.92 -10.05 -12.39
N ARG A 211 8.06 -9.41 -13.56
CA ARG A 211 9.34 -9.36 -14.27
C ARG A 211 10.35 -8.48 -13.55
N TYR A 212 11.61 -8.87 -13.54
CA TYR A 212 12.68 -8.06 -12.93
C TYR A 212 12.83 -6.70 -13.63
N THR A 213 12.68 -6.64 -14.94
CA THR A 213 12.68 -5.37 -15.70
C THR A 213 11.60 -4.42 -15.21
N SER A 214 10.39 -4.93 -14.93
CA SER A 214 9.29 -4.12 -14.41
C SER A 214 9.56 -3.58 -13.01
N LEU A 215 10.29 -4.30 -12.15
CA LEU A 215 10.70 -3.80 -10.83
C LEU A 215 11.63 -2.57 -10.97
N ILE A 216 12.53 -2.62 -11.95
CA ILE A 216 13.46 -1.51 -12.25
C ILE A 216 12.69 -0.32 -12.81
N GLU A 217 11.82 -0.54 -13.80
CA GLU A 217 11.01 0.50 -14.42
C GLU A 217 10.07 1.20 -13.44
N ASP A 218 9.47 0.44 -12.53
CA ASP A 218 8.52 0.96 -11.55
C ASP A 218 9.18 1.78 -10.45
N LYS A 219 10.35 1.35 -9.98
CA LYS A 219 11.01 1.90 -8.79
C LYS A 219 12.50 2.21 -9.01
N GLY A 220 13.24 1.26 -9.51
CA GLY A 220 14.70 1.33 -9.60
C GLY A 220 15.22 2.51 -10.40
N LYS A 221 14.49 2.95 -11.43
CA LYS A 221 14.85 4.12 -12.25
C LYS A 221 15.02 5.42 -11.44
N TYR A 222 14.28 5.57 -10.32
CA TYR A 222 14.37 6.77 -9.47
C TYR A 222 15.61 6.77 -8.57
N PHE A 223 16.23 5.61 -8.42
CA PHE A 223 17.41 5.39 -7.57
C PHE A 223 18.62 4.88 -8.37
N HIS A 224 18.55 4.97 -9.71
CA HIS A 224 19.62 4.56 -10.63
C HIS A 224 20.02 3.09 -10.49
N ILE A 225 19.08 2.22 -10.14
CA ILE A 225 19.31 0.77 -10.05
C ILE A 225 19.37 0.20 -11.46
N THR A 226 20.44 -0.54 -11.73
CA THR A 226 20.69 -1.15 -13.03
C THR A 226 20.15 -2.59 -13.11
N PRO A 227 19.84 -3.11 -14.32
CA PRO A 227 19.49 -4.52 -14.51
C PRO A 227 20.55 -5.48 -13.95
N TRP A 228 21.83 -5.13 -14.07
CA TRP A 228 22.93 -5.93 -13.56
C TRP A 228 22.86 -6.09 -12.03
N GLN A 229 22.61 -5.02 -11.29
CA GLN A 229 22.48 -5.08 -9.82
C GLN A 229 21.34 -5.99 -9.38
N VAL A 230 20.21 -5.95 -10.10
CA VAL A 230 19.08 -6.84 -9.81
C VAL A 230 19.44 -8.29 -10.15
N SER A 231 20.05 -8.54 -11.31
CA SER A 231 20.48 -9.90 -11.67
C SER A 231 21.47 -10.46 -10.67
N GLU A 232 22.48 -9.69 -10.26
CA GLU A 232 23.47 -10.10 -9.25
C GLU A 232 22.80 -10.42 -7.92
N PHE A 233 21.81 -9.63 -7.49
CA PHE A 233 21.07 -9.88 -6.26
C PHE A 233 20.28 -11.20 -6.34
N ILE A 234 19.60 -11.45 -7.46
CA ILE A 234 18.80 -12.66 -7.69
C ILE A 234 19.71 -13.90 -7.83
N GLU A 235 20.86 -13.78 -8.48
CA GLU A 235 21.80 -14.89 -8.60
C GLU A 235 22.32 -15.37 -7.24
N LYS A 236 22.56 -14.44 -6.30
CA LYS A 236 23.00 -14.72 -4.92
C LYS A 236 21.90 -15.29 -4.03
N ALA A 237 20.65 -15.31 -4.47
CA ALA A 237 19.55 -15.91 -3.70
C ALA A 237 19.79 -17.41 -3.50
N THR A 238 19.49 -17.89 -2.31
CA THR A 238 19.63 -19.33 -1.97
C THR A 238 18.64 -20.17 -2.78
N ARG A 239 18.86 -21.47 -2.80
CA ARG A 239 17.94 -22.40 -3.47
C ARG A 239 16.54 -22.34 -2.84
N GLU A 240 16.48 -22.21 -1.53
CA GLU A 240 15.24 -22.09 -0.75
C GLU A 240 14.50 -20.77 -1.13
N GLN A 241 15.20 -19.65 -1.20
CA GLN A 241 14.63 -18.38 -1.60
C GLN A 241 14.11 -18.42 -3.04
N LYS A 242 14.88 -19.03 -3.96
CA LYS A 242 14.46 -19.20 -5.36
C LYS A 242 13.19 -20.07 -5.47
N ALA A 243 13.09 -21.12 -4.68
CA ALA A 243 11.91 -21.97 -4.63
C ALA A 243 10.72 -21.23 -4.01
N LEU A 244 10.93 -20.51 -2.88
CA LEU A 244 9.88 -19.80 -2.15
C LEU A 244 9.18 -18.72 -2.98
N TYR A 245 9.94 -18.02 -3.83
CA TYR A 245 9.45 -16.96 -4.71
C TYR A 245 9.36 -17.40 -6.16
N GLU A 246 9.41 -18.70 -6.44
CA GLU A 246 9.30 -19.31 -7.78
C GLU A 246 10.13 -18.55 -8.83
N MET A 247 11.37 -18.22 -8.47
CA MET A 247 12.24 -17.41 -9.31
C MET A 247 12.71 -18.18 -10.54
N ASN A 248 12.67 -17.52 -11.68
CA ASN A 248 13.31 -17.99 -12.91
C ASN A 248 14.23 -16.91 -13.46
N LYS A 249 14.68 -17.03 -14.73
CA LYS A 249 15.61 -16.10 -15.37
C LYS A 249 15.06 -14.67 -15.47
N ASP A 250 13.75 -14.51 -15.67
CA ASP A 250 13.15 -13.23 -16.09
C ASP A 250 12.22 -12.63 -15.02
N GLU A 251 11.69 -13.47 -14.12
CA GLU A 251 10.62 -13.08 -13.21
C GLU A 251 10.57 -13.89 -11.92
N MET A 252 9.81 -13.39 -10.97
CA MET A 252 9.51 -14.05 -9.70
C MET A 252 8.03 -13.92 -9.34
N THR A 253 7.57 -14.74 -8.41
CA THR A 253 6.24 -14.58 -7.79
C THR A 253 6.35 -13.64 -6.59
N LEU A 254 5.56 -12.58 -6.60
CA LEU A 254 5.29 -11.74 -5.44
C LEU A 254 3.95 -12.11 -4.83
N PHE A 255 3.76 -11.78 -3.57
CA PHE A 255 2.55 -12.08 -2.83
C PHE A 255 1.96 -10.78 -2.29
N TYR A 256 0.66 -10.62 -2.45
CA TYR A 256 -0.07 -9.47 -1.94
C TYR A 256 -1.15 -9.94 -0.99
N SER A 257 -1.14 -9.45 0.23
CA SER A 257 -2.18 -9.82 1.19
C SER A 257 -3.18 -8.67 1.37
N VAL A 258 -4.45 -9.05 1.38
CA VAL A 258 -5.56 -8.20 1.79
C VAL A 258 -6.08 -8.75 3.11
N ILE A 259 -6.03 -7.93 4.16
CA ILE A 259 -6.49 -8.28 5.50
C ILE A 259 -7.64 -7.34 5.86
N CYS A 260 -8.77 -7.92 6.19
CA CYS A 260 -9.97 -7.20 6.62
C CYS A 260 -10.17 -7.41 8.12
N ALA A 261 -10.50 -6.35 8.83
CA ALA A 261 -10.75 -6.40 10.25
C ALA A 261 -11.81 -5.38 10.65
N ASN A 262 -12.48 -5.61 11.77
CA ASN A 262 -13.37 -4.64 12.38
C ASN A 262 -12.70 -4.05 13.62
N LYS A 263 -12.96 -2.77 13.90
CA LYS A 263 -12.58 -2.19 15.18
C LYS A 263 -13.49 -2.75 16.29
N ASN A 264 -12.88 -3.22 17.38
CA ASN A 264 -13.56 -3.63 18.60
C ASN A 264 -14.29 -2.47 19.28
#